data_53ee71d4a582b88ddadad3db992af201
#
_entry.id   53ee71d4a582b88ddadad3db992af201
#
_cell.length_a   1.000
_cell.length_b   1.000
_cell.length_c   1.000
_cell.angle_alpha   90.00
_cell.angle_beta   90.00
_cell.angle_gamma   90.00
#
_symmetry.space_group_name_H-M   'P 1'
#
loop_
_entity.id
_entity.type
_entity.pdbx_description
1 polymer ?
#
loop_
_entity_poly.entity_id
_entity_poly.type
_entity_poly.pdbx_seq_one_letter_code
_entity_poly.pdbx_strand_id
1 'polypeptide(L)'
;MQPYDLPDDFGHFGQFGGTFVAETLIEALDELRDMYAKYKDDPDFLAEFHHDLKHFVGRPSPIYFAERLTKKIGGAKIYLKREDLNHTGAHKVNNTVGQALLAKRMGKPRVIAETGAGQHGVATATIAARLGLECVVYMGAEDIKRQSPNVYRMKLLGATVIPVESGSKTLKDALNEALRDWVTNVSNTFYIIGTVAGPHPYPMMVRDFNSVVGKECKMQMPELENKQPDVIVACVGGGSNAMGIFYPYIDDKNVKLIGVEAAGDGIETGKHAAPLTSNSAIGVLHGNRTYLMQNDEGQIIDTHSVSAGLDYPGVGPEHSWLKDSGRANYVAITDKEALESFHNLCLIEGIIPALETSHALAYAEKIAAKMSPEEIILVNLSGRGDKDINTVADISGISL
;
A
#
# COMPACT_ATOMS: atom_id res chain seq x y z
N MET A 1 6.61 24.31 -16.21
CA MET A 1 5.50 23.87 -15.35
C MET A 1 5.98 24.01 -13.91
N GLN A 2 5.10 24.43 -12.99
CA GLN A 2 5.44 24.39 -11.58
C GLN A 2 5.59 22.92 -11.14
N PRO A 3 6.54 22.62 -10.25
CA PRO A 3 6.67 21.28 -9.67
C PRO A 3 5.37 20.83 -8.98
N TYR A 4 5.18 19.53 -8.87
CA TYR A 4 4.07 18.97 -8.10
C TYR A 4 4.25 19.28 -6.61
N ASP A 5 3.27 19.96 -6.01
CA ASP A 5 3.33 20.46 -4.63
C ASP A 5 2.09 20.13 -3.77
N LEU A 6 1.22 19.20 -4.24
CA LEU A 6 0.06 18.76 -3.46
C LEU A 6 0.44 17.79 -2.33
N PRO A 7 -0.37 17.76 -1.26
CA PRO A 7 -1.63 18.47 -1.04
C PRO A 7 -1.44 19.94 -0.67
N ASP A 8 -2.54 20.72 -0.72
CA ASP A 8 -2.58 22.05 -0.15
C ASP A 8 -2.47 22.03 1.40
N ASP A 9 -2.45 23.20 2.03
CA ASP A 9 -2.31 23.34 3.50
C ASP A 9 -3.47 22.68 4.29
N PHE A 10 -4.59 22.41 3.64
CA PHE A 10 -5.74 21.72 4.22
C PHE A 10 -5.81 20.22 3.88
N GLY A 11 -4.80 19.72 3.19
CA GLY A 11 -4.70 18.30 2.83
C GLY A 11 -5.48 17.91 1.60
N HIS A 12 -5.81 18.86 0.70
CA HIS A 12 -6.55 18.54 -0.52
C HIS A 12 -5.62 18.29 -1.71
N PHE A 13 -5.98 17.28 -2.47
CA PHE A 13 -5.49 16.96 -3.81
C PHE A 13 -6.59 17.35 -4.81
N GLY A 14 -6.71 18.64 -5.14
CA GLY A 14 -7.85 19.19 -5.86
C GLY A 14 -9.15 19.05 -5.05
N GLN A 15 -10.12 18.29 -5.55
CA GLN A 15 -11.38 18.03 -4.83
C GLN A 15 -11.30 16.86 -3.82
N PHE A 16 -10.21 16.12 -3.79
CA PHE A 16 -10.01 14.93 -2.95
C PHE A 16 -9.19 15.25 -1.70
N GLY A 17 -9.17 14.34 -0.71
CA GLY A 17 -8.43 14.51 0.53
C GLY A 17 -9.23 15.26 1.60
N GLY A 18 -8.56 16.11 2.35
CA GLY A 18 -9.13 16.88 3.46
C GLY A 18 -9.22 16.10 4.78
N THR A 19 -10.02 16.63 5.70
CA THR A 19 -10.17 16.09 7.07
C THR A 19 -11.66 15.99 7.42
N PHE A 20 -12.23 14.81 7.30
CA PHE A 20 -13.64 14.51 7.54
C PHE A 20 -13.77 13.55 8.73
N VAL A 21 -13.56 14.07 9.93
CA VAL A 21 -13.56 13.29 11.17
C VAL A 21 -14.47 13.96 12.21
N ALA A 22 -14.78 13.24 13.29
CA ALA A 22 -15.44 13.82 14.43
C ALA A 22 -14.54 14.87 15.12
N GLU A 23 -15.15 15.89 15.73
CA GLU A 23 -14.46 17.00 16.39
C GLU A 23 -13.43 16.54 17.43
N THR A 24 -13.70 15.41 18.08
CA THR A 24 -12.80 14.80 19.07
C THR A 24 -11.43 14.39 18.54
N LEU A 25 -11.27 14.27 17.22
CA LEU A 25 -9.99 13.95 16.58
C LEU A 25 -9.24 15.16 16.02
N ILE A 26 -9.87 16.33 15.95
CA ILE A 26 -9.27 17.51 15.31
C ILE A 26 -7.97 17.90 16.03
N GLU A 27 -7.98 18.02 17.36
CA GLU A 27 -6.78 18.37 18.14
C GLU A 27 -5.64 17.38 17.92
N ALA A 28 -5.94 16.07 17.87
CA ALA A 28 -4.93 15.05 17.64
C ALA A 28 -4.33 15.10 16.21
N LEU A 29 -5.15 15.44 15.23
CA LEU A 29 -4.70 15.62 13.84
C LEU A 29 -3.89 16.91 13.68
N ASP A 30 -4.27 17.97 14.38
CA ASP A 30 -3.49 19.22 14.41
C ASP A 30 -2.13 18.98 15.08
N GLU A 31 -2.09 18.29 16.25
CA GLU A 31 -0.84 17.87 16.89
C GLU A 31 0.03 17.05 15.92
N LEU A 32 -0.56 16.08 15.24
CA LEU A 32 0.15 15.23 14.28
C LEU A 32 0.70 16.05 13.10
N ARG A 33 -0.11 16.93 12.51
CA ARG A 33 0.30 17.82 11.41
C ARG A 33 1.48 18.68 11.80
N ASP A 34 1.39 19.33 12.95
CA ASP A 34 2.43 20.25 13.44
C ASP A 34 3.73 19.50 13.75
N MET A 35 3.63 18.34 14.38
CA MET A 35 4.79 17.48 14.66
C MET A 35 5.39 16.91 13.39
N TYR A 36 4.56 16.48 12.42
CA TYR A 36 5.07 16.03 11.13
C TYR A 36 5.76 17.17 10.36
N ALA A 37 5.16 18.36 10.30
CA ALA A 37 5.78 19.53 9.68
C ALA A 37 7.13 19.89 10.32
N LYS A 38 7.24 19.75 11.65
CA LYS A 38 8.49 19.97 12.39
C LYS A 38 9.58 18.98 12.04
N TYR A 39 9.24 17.68 11.90
CA TYR A 39 10.24 16.61 11.80
C TYR A 39 10.49 16.12 10.38
N LYS A 40 9.59 16.34 9.40
CA LYS A 40 9.75 15.82 8.02
C LYS A 40 11.07 16.21 7.34
N ASP A 41 11.61 17.39 7.69
CA ASP A 41 12.86 17.93 7.15
C ASP A 41 13.95 18.08 8.23
N ASP A 42 13.71 17.59 9.46
CA ASP A 42 14.67 17.64 10.57
C ASP A 42 15.83 16.68 10.33
N PRO A 43 17.10 17.15 10.33
CA PRO A 43 18.25 16.33 10.00
C PRO A 43 18.45 15.13 10.94
N ASP A 44 18.17 15.29 12.24
CA ASP A 44 18.35 14.22 13.22
C ASP A 44 17.28 13.15 13.08
N PHE A 45 16.02 13.55 12.82
CA PHE A 45 14.95 12.64 12.52
C PHE A 45 15.22 11.84 11.23
N LEU A 46 15.63 12.54 10.17
CA LEU A 46 15.96 11.91 8.90
C LEU A 46 17.16 10.98 9.00
N ALA A 47 18.19 11.34 9.80
CA ALA A 47 19.33 10.47 10.03
C ALA A 47 18.92 9.18 10.75
N GLU A 48 18.07 9.24 11.80
CA GLU A 48 17.53 8.07 12.50
C GLU A 48 16.65 7.22 11.58
N PHE A 49 15.77 7.85 10.81
CA PHE A 49 14.92 7.18 9.83
C PHE A 49 15.74 6.43 8.77
N HIS A 50 16.71 7.08 8.14
CA HIS A 50 17.57 6.46 7.14
C HIS A 50 18.50 5.40 7.73
N HIS A 51 18.98 5.59 8.96
CA HIS A 51 19.74 4.57 9.67
C HIS A 51 18.91 3.28 9.82
N ASP A 52 17.65 3.40 10.28
CA ASP A 52 16.77 2.25 10.46
C ASP A 52 16.36 1.62 9.12
N LEU A 53 16.10 2.43 8.10
CA LEU A 53 15.85 1.89 6.75
C LEU A 53 17.04 1.07 6.25
N LYS A 54 18.26 1.51 6.48
CA LYS A 54 19.47 0.82 6.02
C LYS A 54 19.80 -0.41 6.85
N HIS A 55 19.84 -0.27 8.18
CA HIS A 55 20.42 -1.29 9.06
C HIS A 55 19.39 -2.25 9.66
N PHE A 56 18.12 -1.83 9.73
CA PHE A 56 17.05 -2.67 10.26
C PHE A 56 16.13 -3.20 9.15
N VAL A 57 15.76 -2.36 8.18
CA VAL A 57 14.91 -2.77 7.05
C VAL A 57 15.69 -3.49 5.96
N GLY A 58 16.96 -3.13 5.74
CA GLY A 58 17.82 -3.72 4.72
C GLY A 58 17.78 -3.00 3.36
N ARG A 59 17.46 -1.68 3.38
CA ARG A 59 17.46 -0.87 2.16
C ARG A 59 18.85 -0.41 1.74
N PRO A 60 19.08 -0.09 0.45
CA PRO A 60 18.10 -0.08 -0.65
C PRO A 60 17.68 -1.49 -1.09
N SER A 61 16.38 -1.66 -1.40
CA SER A 61 15.93 -2.90 -2.02
C SER A 61 16.44 -2.98 -3.47
N PRO A 62 16.83 -4.17 -3.97
CA PRO A 62 17.37 -4.28 -5.34
C PRO A 62 16.27 -4.14 -6.39
N ILE A 63 16.69 -3.79 -7.61
CA ILE A 63 15.92 -4.00 -8.84
C ILE A 63 16.45 -5.26 -9.51
N TYR A 64 15.55 -6.18 -9.84
CA TYR A 64 15.84 -7.46 -10.45
C TYR A 64 15.31 -7.52 -11.88
N PHE A 65 16.16 -7.87 -12.84
CA PHE A 65 15.76 -8.15 -14.22
C PHE A 65 15.12 -9.54 -14.30
N ALA A 66 13.82 -9.60 -14.58
CA ALA A 66 13.11 -10.86 -14.77
C ALA A 66 13.36 -11.41 -16.18
N GLU A 67 14.59 -11.90 -16.41
CA GLU A 67 15.09 -12.27 -17.74
C GLU A 67 14.29 -13.39 -18.38
N ARG A 68 14.00 -14.45 -17.62
CA ARG A 68 13.28 -15.62 -18.14
C ARG A 68 11.80 -15.28 -18.41
N LEU A 69 11.19 -14.45 -17.56
CA LEU A 69 9.83 -13.95 -17.76
C LEU A 69 9.78 -13.05 -19.00
N THR A 70 10.71 -12.10 -19.12
CA THR A 70 10.84 -11.24 -20.30
C THR A 70 10.98 -12.07 -21.58
N LYS A 71 11.84 -13.08 -21.58
CA LYS A 71 12.04 -13.96 -22.73
C LYS A 71 10.77 -14.78 -23.08
N LYS A 72 10.03 -15.23 -22.06
CA LYS A 72 8.79 -15.99 -22.26
C LYS A 72 7.68 -15.14 -22.85
N ILE A 73 7.53 -13.90 -22.37
CA ILE A 73 6.46 -12.98 -22.79
C ILE A 73 6.81 -12.36 -24.15
N GLY A 74 8.07 -12.00 -24.35
CA GLY A 74 8.53 -11.19 -25.49
C GLY A 74 8.21 -9.71 -25.31
N GLY A 75 8.74 -8.85 -26.19
CA GLY A 75 8.57 -7.39 -26.12
C GLY A 75 9.39 -6.74 -25.03
N ALA A 76 8.80 -5.84 -24.23
CA ALA A 76 9.51 -5.02 -23.28
C ALA A 76 10.23 -5.81 -22.17
N LYS A 77 11.35 -5.28 -21.68
CA LYS A 77 12.06 -5.79 -20.51
C LYS A 77 11.25 -5.59 -19.25
N ILE A 78 11.10 -6.63 -18.42
CA ILE A 78 10.40 -6.58 -17.15
C ILE A 78 11.39 -6.56 -16.00
N TYR A 79 11.36 -5.50 -15.21
CA TYR A 79 12.14 -5.31 -13.99
C TYR A 79 11.24 -5.31 -12.77
N LEU A 80 11.72 -5.88 -11.66
CA LEU A 80 11.01 -5.96 -10.39
C LEU A 80 11.74 -5.17 -9.32
N LYS A 81 11.10 -4.15 -8.73
CA LYS A 81 11.58 -3.51 -7.50
C LYS A 81 11.22 -4.40 -6.33
N ARG A 82 12.22 -5.01 -5.67
CA ARG A 82 12.10 -6.13 -4.73
C ARG A 82 11.81 -5.66 -3.30
N GLU A 83 10.62 -5.08 -3.07
CA GLU A 83 10.17 -4.70 -1.72
C GLU A 83 9.80 -5.93 -0.84
N ASP A 84 9.64 -7.09 -1.45
CA ASP A 84 9.49 -8.39 -0.79
C ASP A 84 10.73 -8.84 0.00
N LEU A 85 11.90 -8.28 -0.30
CA LEU A 85 13.17 -8.57 0.38
C LEU A 85 13.41 -7.70 1.62
N ASN A 86 12.59 -6.68 1.85
CA ASN A 86 12.67 -5.88 3.07
C ASN A 86 12.40 -6.74 4.32
N HIS A 87 12.94 -6.33 5.46
CA HIS A 87 12.51 -6.87 6.74
C HIS A 87 10.98 -6.78 6.86
N THR A 88 10.34 -7.81 7.37
CA THR A 88 8.88 -8.07 7.35
C THR A 88 8.30 -8.59 6.03
N GLY A 89 9.02 -8.47 4.92
CA GLY A 89 8.66 -9.07 3.63
C GLY A 89 7.71 -8.22 2.77
N ALA A 90 7.65 -6.90 2.98
CA ALA A 90 6.85 -5.98 2.18
C ALA A 90 7.30 -4.53 2.35
N HIS A 91 6.76 -3.62 1.50
CA HIS A 91 6.99 -2.17 1.55
C HIS A 91 6.46 -1.49 2.83
N LYS A 92 5.52 -2.11 3.55
CA LYS A 92 4.84 -1.50 4.71
C LYS A 92 5.79 -1.02 5.80
N VAL A 93 6.92 -1.69 5.97
CA VAL A 93 7.91 -1.34 6.99
C VAL A 93 8.51 0.06 6.79
N ASN A 94 8.59 0.56 5.55
CA ASN A 94 9.11 1.90 5.26
C ASN A 94 8.29 2.98 5.99
N ASN A 95 6.97 2.88 5.86
CA ASN A 95 6.04 3.79 6.49
C ASN A 95 5.99 3.62 8.01
N THR A 96 5.93 2.37 8.50
CA THR A 96 5.80 2.14 9.94
C THR A 96 7.02 2.58 10.74
N VAL A 97 8.22 2.51 10.16
CA VAL A 97 9.43 3.09 10.78
C VAL A 97 9.26 4.59 10.98
N GLY A 98 8.86 5.33 9.94
CA GLY A 98 8.69 6.78 10.03
C GLY A 98 7.62 7.19 11.03
N GLN A 99 6.45 6.57 10.97
CA GLN A 99 5.35 6.88 11.90
C GLN A 99 5.68 6.49 13.35
N ALA A 100 6.34 5.36 13.60
CA ALA A 100 6.70 4.95 14.96
C ALA A 100 7.77 5.85 15.56
N LEU A 101 8.75 6.31 14.77
CA LEU A 101 9.71 7.32 15.22
C LEU A 101 9.02 8.64 15.55
N LEU A 102 8.02 9.05 14.77
CA LEU A 102 7.21 10.23 15.05
C LEU A 102 6.39 10.06 16.33
N ALA A 103 5.75 8.91 16.53
CA ALA A 103 5.03 8.57 17.77
C ALA A 103 5.94 8.71 19.00
N LYS A 104 7.18 8.22 18.91
CA LYS A 104 8.18 8.36 19.98
C LYS A 104 8.54 9.83 20.24
N ARG A 105 8.71 10.66 19.19
CA ARG A 105 8.94 12.11 19.33
C ARG A 105 7.76 12.85 19.96
N MET A 106 6.53 12.35 19.75
CA MET A 106 5.32 12.88 20.35
C MET A 106 5.08 12.35 21.79
N GLY A 107 5.96 11.48 22.31
CA GLY A 107 5.82 10.90 23.64
C GLY A 107 4.64 9.93 23.79
N LYS A 108 4.12 9.36 22.70
CA LYS A 108 3.03 8.39 22.73
C LYS A 108 3.59 6.99 23.05
N PRO A 109 3.26 6.40 24.21
CA PRO A 109 3.79 5.10 24.60
C PRO A 109 3.10 3.91 23.93
N ARG A 110 1.94 4.15 23.31
CA ARG A 110 1.09 3.13 22.69
C ARG A 110 0.86 3.46 21.23
N VAL A 111 0.94 2.44 20.38
CA VAL A 111 0.58 2.53 18.95
C VAL A 111 -0.53 1.55 18.63
N ILE A 112 -1.42 1.94 17.73
CA ILE A 112 -2.45 1.08 17.17
C ILE A 112 -2.33 1.03 15.65
N ALA A 113 -2.81 -0.05 15.04
CA ALA A 113 -2.89 -0.21 13.60
C ALA A 113 -4.12 -1.04 13.21
N GLU A 114 -4.58 -0.85 11.99
CA GLU A 114 -5.47 -1.75 11.27
C GLU A 114 -4.66 -2.68 10.38
N THR A 115 -5.23 -3.83 9.99
CA THR A 115 -4.62 -4.68 8.98
C THR A 115 -5.66 -5.60 8.30
N GLY A 116 -5.52 -5.83 6.98
CA GLY A 116 -6.26 -6.84 6.23
C GLY A 116 -5.38 -8.07 5.99
N ALA A 117 -4.47 -8.01 5.03
CA ALA A 117 -3.52 -9.10 4.73
C ALA A 117 -2.50 -9.40 5.87
N GLY A 118 -2.51 -8.61 6.94
CA GLY A 118 -1.60 -8.78 8.08
C GLY A 118 -0.23 -8.15 7.91
N GLN A 119 0.17 -7.73 6.73
CA GLN A 119 1.51 -7.18 6.48
C GLN A 119 1.75 -5.84 7.20
N HIS A 120 0.73 -4.96 7.24
CA HIS A 120 0.84 -3.71 7.99
C HIS A 120 0.91 -3.97 9.49
N GLY A 121 0.07 -4.87 10.01
CA GLY A 121 0.10 -5.27 11.41
C GLY A 121 1.45 -5.86 11.82
N VAL A 122 2.03 -6.75 11.00
CA VAL A 122 3.37 -7.30 11.25
C VAL A 122 4.43 -6.19 11.23
N ALA A 123 4.40 -5.26 10.27
CA ALA A 123 5.36 -4.17 10.21
C ALA A 123 5.25 -3.23 11.42
N THR A 124 4.01 -2.91 11.85
CA THR A 124 3.76 -2.10 13.05
C THR A 124 4.23 -2.81 14.32
N ALA A 125 3.87 -4.09 14.51
CA ALA A 125 4.33 -4.89 15.65
C ALA A 125 5.87 -4.97 15.70
N THR A 126 6.51 -5.13 14.54
CA THR A 126 7.98 -5.22 14.44
C THR A 126 8.65 -3.94 14.92
N ILE A 127 8.20 -2.78 14.44
CA ILE A 127 8.83 -1.52 14.84
C ILE A 127 8.44 -1.11 16.28
N ALA A 128 7.23 -1.43 16.72
CA ALA A 128 6.81 -1.20 18.09
C ALA A 128 7.67 -2.00 19.08
N ALA A 129 7.92 -3.29 18.80
CA ALA A 129 8.82 -4.12 19.60
C ALA A 129 10.23 -3.53 19.67
N ARG A 130 10.79 -3.07 18.51
CA ARG A 130 12.10 -2.44 18.44
C ARG A 130 12.20 -1.16 19.29
N LEU A 131 11.14 -0.35 19.32
CA LEU A 131 11.12 0.95 19.99
C LEU A 131 10.57 0.89 21.42
N GLY A 132 10.13 -0.28 21.90
CA GLY A 132 9.56 -0.47 23.22
C GLY A 132 8.18 0.16 23.39
N LEU A 133 7.36 0.19 22.32
CA LEU A 133 6.01 0.74 22.34
C LEU A 133 4.98 -0.38 22.54
N GLU A 134 3.94 -0.12 23.32
CA GLU A 134 2.76 -0.99 23.36
C GLU A 134 2.09 -1.00 21.97
N CYS A 135 1.71 -2.18 21.48
CA CYS A 135 1.14 -2.34 20.15
C CYS A 135 -0.18 -3.11 20.19
N VAL A 136 -1.23 -2.51 19.62
CA VAL A 136 -2.52 -3.15 19.39
C VAL A 136 -2.86 -3.11 17.92
N VAL A 137 -3.26 -4.26 17.35
CA VAL A 137 -3.61 -4.40 15.94
C VAL A 137 -5.04 -4.89 15.80
N TYR A 138 -5.86 -4.12 15.08
CA TYR A 138 -7.23 -4.48 14.72
C TYR A 138 -7.22 -5.22 13.40
N MET A 139 -7.88 -6.38 13.34
CA MET A 139 -7.95 -7.21 12.14
C MET A 139 -9.32 -7.85 12.02
N GLY A 140 -9.91 -7.81 10.84
CA GLY A 140 -11.20 -8.45 10.60
C GLY A 140 -11.16 -9.95 10.85
N ALA A 141 -12.21 -10.51 11.45
CA ALA A 141 -12.23 -11.94 11.81
C ALA A 141 -12.10 -12.88 10.61
N GLU A 142 -12.58 -12.48 9.43
CA GLU A 142 -12.39 -13.23 8.18
C GLU A 142 -10.93 -13.14 7.70
N ASP A 143 -10.31 -11.97 7.80
CA ASP A 143 -8.90 -11.79 7.45
C ASP A 143 -7.96 -12.56 8.40
N ILE A 144 -8.31 -12.66 9.69
CA ILE A 144 -7.57 -13.48 10.67
C ILE A 144 -7.50 -14.94 10.22
N LYS A 145 -8.61 -15.50 9.71
CA LYS A 145 -8.64 -16.87 9.20
C LYS A 145 -7.76 -17.04 7.97
N ARG A 146 -7.88 -16.12 7.01
CA ARG A 146 -7.10 -16.16 5.75
C ARG A 146 -5.60 -16.00 5.97
N GLN A 147 -5.21 -15.23 6.99
CA GLN A 147 -3.83 -14.75 7.20
C GLN A 147 -3.26 -15.14 8.58
N SER A 148 -3.62 -16.34 9.07
CA SER A 148 -3.21 -16.84 10.37
C SER A 148 -1.68 -16.82 10.61
N PRO A 149 -0.78 -17.04 9.63
CA PRO A 149 0.67 -16.93 9.85
C PRO A 149 1.09 -15.51 10.26
N ASN A 150 0.49 -14.48 9.68
CA ASN A 150 0.78 -13.10 10.06
C ASN A 150 0.23 -12.74 11.44
N VAL A 151 -0.93 -13.30 11.82
CA VAL A 151 -1.49 -13.14 13.17
C VAL A 151 -0.51 -13.71 14.21
N TYR A 152 0.04 -14.89 13.95
CA TYR A 152 1.01 -15.50 14.87
C TYR A 152 2.31 -14.68 14.94
N ARG A 153 2.80 -14.15 13.80
CA ARG A 153 3.97 -13.26 13.78
C ARG A 153 3.76 -12.00 14.62
N MET A 154 2.59 -11.35 14.54
CA MET A 154 2.26 -10.18 15.36
C MET A 154 2.29 -10.52 16.87
N LYS A 155 1.71 -11.67 17.26
CA LYS A 155 1.75 -12.14 18.65
C LYS A 155 3.16 -12.45 19.13
N LEU A 156 4.00 -13.07 18.30
CA LEU A 156 5.42 -13.31 18.62
C LEU A 156 6.20 -12.01 18.86
N LEU A 157 5.81 -10.93 18.18
CA LEU A 157 6.39 -9.59 18.31
C LEU A 157 5.81 -8.79 19.49
N GLY A 158 4.95 -9.42 20.31
CA GLY A 158 4.37 -8.83 21.50
C GLY A 158 3.14 -7.96 21.26
N ALA A 159 2.61 -7.90 20.03
CA ALA A 159 1.39 -7.15 19.74
C ALA A 159 0.13 -7.91 20.22
N THR A 160 -0.85 -7.15 20.69
CA THR A 160 -2.21 -7.64 20.92
C THR A 160 -3.00 -7.53 19.62
N VAL A 161 -3.51 -8.66 19.12
CA VAL A 161 -4.37 -8.69 17.92
C VAL A 161 -5.82 -8.82 18.36
N ILE A 162 -6.64 -7.83 18.00
CA ILE A 162 -8.06 -7.76 18.34
C ILE A 162 -8.89 -8.13 17.10
N PRO A 163 -9.68 -9.23 17.15
CA PRO A 163 -10.57 -9.60 16.07
C PRO A 163 -11.76 -8.62 15.98
N VAL A 164 -12.09 -8.18 14.77
CA VAL A 164 -13.26 -7.33 14.50
C VAL A 164 -14.36 -8.19 13.91
N GLU A 165 -15.46 -8.31 14.66
CA GLU A 165 -16.61 -9.16 14.32
C GLU A 165 -17.76 -8.40 13.66
N SER A 166 -17.67 -7.06 13.56
CA SER A 166 -18.68 -6.21 12.94
C SER A 166 -18.54 -6.13 11.43
N GLY A 167 -19.64 -5.79 10.74
CA GLY A 167 -19.67 -5.56 9.30
C GLY A 167 -19.25 -6.78 8.46
N SER A 168 -18.50 -6.55 7.40
CA SER A 168 -17.93 -7.60 6.55
C SER A 168 -16.78 -8.38 7.20
N LYS A 169 -16.33 -7.94 8.39
CA LYS A 169 -15.21 -8.53 9.15
C LYS A 169 -13.88 -8.54 8.39
N THR A 170 -13.66 -7.48 7.60
CA THR A 170 -12.48 -7.27 6.77
C THR A 170 -11.77 -5.95 7.11
N LEU A 171 -10.80 -5.54 6.30
CA LEU A 171 -9.97 -4.35 6.49
C LEU A 171 -10.79 -3.08 6.76
N LYS A 172 -11.93 -2.85 6.06
CA LYS A 172 -12.78 -1.67 6.27
C LYS A 172 -13.25 -1.57 7.74
N ASP A 173 -13.69 -2.67 8.30
CA ASP A 173 -14.20 -2.69 9.67
C ASP A 173 -13.08 -2.62 10.71
N ALA A 174 -11.90 -3.18 10.39
CA ALA A 174 -10.70 -3.01 11.21
C ALA A 174 -10.28 -1.54 11.32
N LEU A 175 -10.34 -0.78 10.22
CA LEU A 175 -10.13 0.68 10.21
C LEU A 175 -11.12 1.41 11.13
N ASN A 176 -12.40 1.05 11.05
CA ASN A 176 -13.43 1.65 11.90
C ASN A 176 -13.16 1.42 13.39
N GLU A 177 -12.75 0.21 13.79
CA GLU A 177 -12.44 -0.10 15.20
C GLU A 177 -11.16 0.60 15.66
N ALA A 178 -10.13 0.66 14.82
CA ALA A 178 -8.93 1.40 15.14
C ALA A 178 -9.21 2.90 15.36
N LEU A 179 -10.08 3.50 14.53
CA LEU A 179 -10.52 4.89 14.72
C LEU A 179 -11.30 5.08 16.03
N ARG A 180 -12.16 4.13 16.44
CA ARG A 180 -12.88 4.19 17.72
C ARG A 180 -11.94 4.10 18.91
N ASP A 181 -10.96 3.21 18.87
CA ASP A 181 -9.93 3.14 19.90
C ASP A 181 -9.14 4.45 19.96
N TRP A 182 -8.76 5.00 18.80
CA TRP A 182 -7.98 6.23 18.76
C TRP A 182 -8.74 7.40 19.39
N VAL A 183 -10.02 7.58 19.05
CA VAL A 183 -10.87 8.60 19.69
C VAL A 183 -10.88 8.48 21.21
N THR A 184 -10.93 7.23 21.71
CA THR A 184 -11.00 6.95 23.15
C THR A 184 -9.68 7.21 23.87
N ASN A 185 -8.55 6.96 23.22
CA ASN A 185 -7.22 6.92 23.83
C ASN A 185 -6.22 7.91 23.21
N VAL A 186 -6.70 8.97 22.58
CA VAL A 186 -5.92 9.92 21.78
C VAL A 186 -4.75 10.55 22.53
N SER A 187 -4.87 10.73 23.85
CA SER A 187 -3.85 11.38 24.68
C SER A 187 -2.54 10.58 24.76
N ASN A 188 -2.60 9.26 24.73
CA ASN A 188 -1.44 8.37 24.91
C ASN A 188 -1.18 7.45 23.71
N THR A 189 -2.01 7.51 22.69
CA THR A 189 -2.00 6.56 21.58
C THR A 189 -1.74 7.27 20.25
N PHE A 190 -0.83 6.70 19.45
CA PHE A 190 -0.60 7.09 18.07
C PHE A 190 -1.21 6.04 17.14
N TYR A 191 -2.01 6.48 16.17
CA TYR A 191 -2.53 5.60 15.15
C TYR A 191 -1.57 5.52 13.96
N ILE A 192 -0.98 4.36 13.72
CA ILE A 192 -0.12 4.10 12.56
C ILE A 192 -0.99 3.59 11.41
N ILE A 193 -1.36 4.48 10.49
CA ILE A 193 -2.16 4.12 9.30
C ILE A 193 -1.28 3.47 8.24
N GLY A 194 -1.74 2.33 7.70
CA GLY A 194 -0.99 1.49 6.77
C GLY A 194 -1.09 1.85 5.30
N THR A 195 -1.88 2.85 4.94
CA THR A 195 -2.12 3.24 3.55
C THR A 195 -2.17 4.76 3.36
N VAL A 196 -2.13 5.22 2.11
CA VAL A 196 -2.22 6.67 1.74
C VAL A 196 -3.67 7.18 1.76
N ALA A 197 -4.53 6.59 2.59
CA ALA A 197 -5.88 7.05 2.89
C ALA A 197 -5.96 7.58 4.32
N GLY A 198 -7.10 8.12 4.70
CA GLY A 198 -7.30 8.72 6.02
C GLY A 198 -7.32 10.25 5.98
N PRO A 199 -7.61 10.89 7.13
CA PRO A 199 -7.63 12.35 7.22
C PRO A 199 -6.23 12.93 7.06
N HIS A 200 -6.12 14.17 6.57
CA HIS A 200 -4.85 14.89 6.57
C HIS A 200 -4.27 14.95 8.01
N PRO A 201 -2.94 14.70 8.22
CA PRO A 201 -1.86 14.62 7.23
C PRO A 201 -1.51 13.20 6.75
N TYR A 202 -2.27 12.16 7.11
CA TYR A 202 -1.89 10.77 6.83
C TYR A 202 -1.57 10.47 5.36
N PRO A 203 -2.37 10.87 4.34
CA PRO A 203 -2.04 10.55 2.96
C PRO A 203 -0.67 11.08 2.54
N MET A 204 -0.33 12.32 2.91
CA MET A 204 0.96 12.93 2.64
C MET A 204 2.09 12.24 3.39
N MET A 205 1.92 12.04 4.70
CA MET A 205 2.94 11.43 5.56
C MET A 205 3.29 10.00 5.12
N VAL A 206 2.28 9.17 4.85
CA VAL A 206 2.48 7.78 4.39
C VAL A 206 3.15 7.73 3.02
N ARG A 207 2.76 8.64 2.10
CA ARG A 207 3.43 8.84 0.81
C ARG A 207 4.91 9.14 0.99
N ASP A 208 5.21 10.13 1.80
CA ASP A 208 6.58 10.64 1.96
C ASP A 208 7.52 9.58 2.53
N PHE A 209 7.09 8.82 3.55
CA PHE A 209 7.88 7.70 4.08
C PHE A 209 8.04 6.54 3.10
N ASN A 210 7.04 6.26 2.24
CA ASN A 210 7.17 5.25 1.20
C ASN A 210 7.92 5.75 -0.05
N SER A 211 8.10 7.06 -0.23
CA SER A 211 8.75 7.63 -1.42
C SER A 211 10.19 7.18 -1.63
N VAL A 212 10.81 6.62 -0.60
CA VAL A 212 12.13 5.98 -0.67
C VAL A 212 12.21 4.94 -1.79
N VAL A 213 11.11 4.23 -2.06
CA VAL A 213 11.02 3.22 -3.13
C VAL A 213 11.31 3.84 -4.49
N GLY A 214 10.58 4.88 -4.88
CA GLY A 214 10.77 5.55 -6.17
C GLY A 214 12.06 6.37 -6.23
N LYS A 215 12.51 6.96 -5.09
CA LYS A 215 13.80 7.64 -5.02
C LYS A 215 14.96 6.69 -5.34
N GLU A 216 14.94 5.50 -4.78
CA GLU A 216 15.93 4.46 -5.11
C GLU A 216 15.83 4.02 -6.57
N CYS A 217 14.62 3.83 -7.10
CA CYS A 217 14.45 3.45 -8.52
C CYS A 217 15.06 4.49 -9.46
N LYS A 218 14.91 5.78 -9.16
CA LYS A 218 15.53 6.86 -9.96
C LYS A 218 17.04 6.79 -10.02
N MET A 219 17.69 6.26 -8.99
CA MET A 219 19.14 6.05 -8.96
C MET A 219 19.54 4.72 -9.62
N GLN A 220 18.82 3.65 -9.29
CA GLN A 220 19.18 2.29 -9.72
C GLN A 220 18.91 2.03 -11.21
N MET A 221 17.83 2.57 -11.78
CA MET A 221 17.50 2.31 -13.20
C MET A 221 18.55 2.83 -14.17
N PRO A 222 19.08 4.08 -14.02
CA PRO A 222 20.18 4.55 -14.86
C PRO A 222 21.48 3.73 -14.72
N GLU A 223 21.75 3.17 -13.53
CA GLU A 223 22.91 2.28 -13.34
C GLU A 223 22.75 0.94 -14.09
N LEU A 224 21.51 0.44 -14.22
CA LEU A 224 21.23 -0.82 -14.89
C LEU A 224 21.05 -0.69 -16.40
N GLU A 225 20.35 0.35 -16.87
CA GLU A 225 19.89 0.49 -18.25
C GLU A 225 20.25 1.83 -18.91
N ASN A 226 21.02 2.71 -18.23
CA ASN A 226 21.34 4.07 -18.66
C ASN A 226 20.12 4.97 -18.97
N LYS A 227 18.93 4.58 -18.52
CA LYS A 227 17.68 5.35 -18.67
C LYS A 227 16.68 5.05 -17.53
N GLN A 228 15.66 5.88 -17.41
CA GLN A 228 14.50 5.61 -16.57
C GLN A 228 13.55 4.60 -17.24
N PRO A 229 12.66 3.93 -16.50
CA PRO A 229 11.68 3.03 -17.10
C PRO A 229 10.70 3.80 -17.99
N ASP A 230 10.17 3.15 -19.01
CA ASP A 230 9.12 3.72 -19.87
C ASP A 230 7.76 3.64 -19.18
N VAL A 231 7.56 2.59 -18.37
CA VAL A 231 6.32 2.34 -17.62
C VAL A 231 6.64 1.84 -16.22
N ILE A 232 5.96 2.39 -15.22
CA ILE A 232 5.94 1.88 -13.85
C ILE A 232 4.55 1.30 -13.58
N VAL A 233 4.51 0.06 -13.07
CA VAL A 233 3.27 -0.66 -12.75
C VAL A 233 3.27 -1.02 -11.26
N ALA A 234 2.18 -0.73 -10.55
CA ALA A 234 2.02 -1.09 -9.16
C ALA A 234 0.55 -1.42 -8.84
N CYS A 235 0.30 -2.38 -7.95
CA CYS A 235 -1.05 -2.71 -7.50
C CYS A 235 -1.61 -1.61 -6.59
N VAL A 236 -2.93 -1.43 -6.62
CA VAL A 236 -3.64 -0.39 -5.86
C VAL A 236 -4.84 -1.00 -5.13
N GLY A 237 -4.73 -1.06 -3.80
CA GLY A 237 -5.86 -1.14 -2.87
C GLY A 237 -6.05 0.26 -2.29
N GLY A 238 -5.63 0.51 -1.03
CA GLY A 238 -5.47 1.89 -0.55
C GLY A 238 -4.37 2.67 -1.27
N GLY A 239 -3.36 1.98 -1.85
CA GLY A 239 -2.42 2.53 -2.82
C GLY A 239 -1.05 2.97 -2.28
N SER A 240 -0.65 2.59 -1.05
CA SER A 240 0.61 3.08 -0.46
C SER A 240 1.87 2.62 -1.20
N ASN A 241 1.90 1.38 -1.70
CA ASN A 241 3.05 0.91 -2.49
C ASN A 241 3.16 1.64 -3.83
N ALA A 242 2.02 1.83 -4.51
CA ALA A 242 1.97 2.55 -5.77
C ALA A 242 2.37 4.01 -5.59
N MET A 243 1.87 4.69 -4.56
CA MET A 243 2.24 6.08 -4.28
C MET A 243 3.72 6.20 -3.95
N GLY A 244 4.28 5.25 -3.20
CA GLY A 244 5.71 5.23 -2.86
C GLY A 244 6.63 5.20 -4.07
N ILE A 245 6.29 4.43 -5.11
CA ILE A 245 7.07 4.37 -6.33
C ILE A 245 6.68 5.49 -7.33
N PHE A 246 5.40 5.93 -7.38
CA PHE A 246 4.92 6.94 -8.32
C PHE A 246 5.36 8.36 -7.96
N TYR A 247 5.31 8.71 -6.67
CA TYR A 247 5.51 10.09 -6.21
C TYR A 247 6.79 10.74 -6.75
N PRO A 248 7.98 10.12 -6.69
CA PRO A 248 9.19 10.70 -7.26
C PRO A 248 9.17 10.86 -8.79
N TYR A 249 8.24 10.20 -9.49
CA TYR A 249 8.11 10.26 -10.94
C TYR A 249 6.92 11.12 -11.41
N ILE A 250 6.17 11.78 -10.52
CA ILE A 250 4.99 12.55 -10.92
C ILE A 250 5.34 13.64 -11.93
N ASP A 251 6.47 14.33 -11.76
CA ASP A 251 6.94 15.37 -12.66
C ASP A 251 7.65 14.83 -13.90
N ASP A 252 8.04 13.56 -13.91
CA ASP A 252 8.67 12.92 -15.07
C ASP A 252 7.62 12.41 -16.05
N LYS A 253 7.22 13.29 -16.98
CA LYS A 253 6.14 13.01 -17.94
C LYS A 253 6.49 11.94 -18.97
N ASN A 254 7.76 11.58 -19.13
CA ASN A 254 8.21 10.53 -20.02
C ASN A 254 7.95 9.13 -19.43
N VAL A 255 7.78 9.03 -18.13
CA VAL A 255 7.47 7.78 -17.43
C VAL A 255 5.97 7.64 -17.24
N LYS A 256 5.36 6.60 -17.83
CA LYS A 256 3.94 6.28 -17.65
C LYS A 256 3.73 5.61 -16.29
N LEU A 257 2.71 6.04 -15.55
CA LEU A 257 2.34 5.47 -14.26
C LEU A 257 1.03 4.68 -14.41
N ILE A 258 1.03 3.42 -14.01
CA ILE A 258 -0.14 2.54 -14.14
C ILE A 258 -0.44 1.87 -12.79
N GLY A 259 -1.58 2.22 -12.21
CA GLY A 259 -2.14 1.56 -11.04
C GLY A 259 -3.05 0.40 -11.45
N VAL A 260 -2.88 -0.74 -10.79
CA VAL A 260 -3.66 -1.95 -11.08
C VAL A 260 -4.52 -2.32 -9.89
N GLU A 261 -5.84 -2.22 -10.05
CA GLU A 261 -6.86 -2.58 -9.07
C GLU A 261 -7.33 -4.03 -9.24
N ALA A 262 -8.03 -4.55 -8.23
CA ALA A 262 -8.59 -5.89 -8.26
C ALA A 262 -9.98 -5.90 -8.92
N ALA A 263 -10.11 -6.52 -10.08
CA ALA A 263 -11.40 -6.76 -10.72
C ALA A 263 -12.18 -7.94 -10.11
N GLY A 264 -11.60 -8.68 -9.16
CA GLY A 264 -12.25 -9.81 -8.52
C GLY A 264 -12.77 -10.84 -9.54
N ASP A 265 -14.08 -11.12 -9.48
CA ASP A 265 -14.77 -11.99 -10.44
C ASP A 265 -15.10 -11.28 -11.77
N GLY A 266 -14.75 -10.01 -11.93
CA GLY A 266 -15.08 -9.14 -13.05
C GLY A 266 -15.88 -7.92 -12.60
N ILE A 267 -15.53 -6.72 -13.13
CA ILE A 267 -16.21 -5.45 -12.75
C ILE A 267 -17.72 -5.54 -13.01
N GLU A 268 -18.12 -6.17 -14.10
CA GLU A 268 -19.52 -6.36 -14.52
C GLU A 268 -20.34 -7.22 -13.56
N THR A 269 -19.69 -8.03 -12.73
CA THR A 269 -20.36 -8.87 -11.72
C THR A 269 -20.73 -8.12 -10.46
N GLY A 270 -20.16 -6.93 -10.25
CA GLY A 270 -20.23 -6.16 -8.99
C GLY A 270 -19.35 -6.71 -7.88
N LYS A 271 -18.68 -7.85 -8.08
CA LYS A 271 -17.74 -8.47 -7.12
C LYS A 271 -16.30 -8.10 -7.45
N HIS A 272 -15.92 -6.91 -7.09
CA HIS A 272 -14.58 -6.36 -7.34
C HIS A 272 -14.17 -5.36 -6.24
N ALA A 273 -12.93 -4.85 -6.29
CA ALA A 273 -12.41 -3.79 -5.44
C ALA A 273 -11.63 -2.76 -6.29
N ALA A 274 -12.32 -2.19 -7.28
CA ALA A 274 -11.72 -1.32 -8.30
C ALA A 274 -12.45 0.04 -8.40
N PRO A 275 -12.42 0.89 -7.36
CA PRO A 275 -13.17 2.15 -7.33
C PRO A 275 -12.76 3.13 -8.43
N LEU A 276 -11.49 3.17 -8.84
CA LEU A 276 -11.03 4.06 -9.91
C LEU A 276 -11.42 3.55 -11.29
N THR A 277 -11.21 2.27 -11.57
CA THR A 277 -11.46 1.68 -12.89
C THR A 277 -12.94 1.54 -13.20
N SER A 278 -13.78 1.26 -12.20
CA SER A 278 -15.24 1.16 -12.35
C SER A 278 -15.94 2.52 -12.40
N ASN A 279 -15.20 3.64 -12.29
CA ASN A 279 -15.75 4.99 -12.21
C ASN A 279 -16.79 5.13 -11.09
N SER A 280 -16.46 4.61 -9.91
CA SER A 280 -17.30 4.72 -8.72
C SER A 280 -17.56 6.18 -8.34
N ALA A 281 -18.56 6.43 -7.52
CA ALA A 281 -18.90 7.77 -7.07
C ALA A 281 -17.83 8.36 -6.15
N ILE A 282 -17.81 9.68 -5.99
CA ILE A 282 -16.97 10.38 -5.03
C ILE A 282 -17.72 10.47 -3.71
N GLY A 283 -17.06 10.08 -2.61
CA GLY A 283 -17.62 10.12 -1.28
C GLY A 283 -16.56 10.29 -0.19
N VAL A 284 -16.98 10.19 1.06
CA VAL A 284 -16.08 10.27 2.22
C VAL A 284 -16.00 8.91 2.89
N LEU A 285 -14.79 8.42 3.07
CA LEU A 285 -14.50 7.18 3.78
C LEU A 285 -13.25 7.36 4.64
N HIS A 286 -13.29 6.87 5.89
CA HIS A 286 -12.16 6.90 6.83
C HIS A 286 -11.48 8.28 6.94
N GLY A 287 -12.27 9.36 6.88
CA GLY A 287 -11.80 10.72 7.13
C GLY A 287 -11.24 11.47 5.92
N ASN A 288 -11.33 10.94 4.72
CA ASN A 288 -10.93 11.64 3.49
C ASN A 288 -11.95 11.47 2.36
N ARG A 289 -11.98 12.43 1.43
CA ARG A 289 -12.82 12.40 0.24
C ARG A 289 -12.06 11.74 -0.90
N THR A 290 -12.68 10.74 -1.54
CA THR A 290 -12.04 9.92 -2.58
C THR A 290 -13.07 9.26 -3.48
N TYR A 291 -12.63 8.55 -4.52
CA TYR A 291 -13.48 7.57 -5.23
C TYR A 291 -13.83 6.41 -4.30
N LEU A 292 -15.09 6.00 -4.29
CA LEU A 292 -15.64 5.11 -3.30
C LEU A 292 -16.71 4.20 -3.90
N MET A 293 -16.62 2.90 -3.67
CA MET A 293 -17.67 1.94 -4.04
C MET A 293 -18.85 2.09 -3.08
N GLN A 294 -19.91 2.74 -3.56
CA GLN A 294 -21.15 2.97 -2.81
C GLN A 294 -22.36 2.85 -3.74
N ASN A 295 -23.50 2.49 -3.17
CA ASN A 295 -24.77 2.47 -3.87
C ASN A 295 -25.40 3.87 -3.99
N ASP A 296 -26.56 3.98 -4.63
CA ASP A 296 -27.27 5.25 -4.86
C ASP A 296 -27.72 5.93 -3.55
N GLU A 297 -27.79 5.18 -2.44
CA GLU A 297 -28.11 5.69 -1.10
C GLU A 297 -26.84 6.10 -0.31
N GLY A 298 -25.65 6.00 -0.91
CA GLY A 298 -24.38 6.32 -0.29
C GLY A 298 -23.86 5.25 0.68
N GLN A 299 -24.45 4.05 0.69
CA GLN A 299 -23.95 2.93 1.49
C GLN A 299 -22.77 2.26 0.80
N ILE A 300 -21.74 1.93 1.58
CA ILE A 300 -20.57 1.21 1.09
C ILE A 300 -21.00 -0.16 0.56
N ILE A 301 -20.57 -0.48 -0.66
CA ILE A 301 -20.77 -1.80 -1.28
C ILE A 301 -19.66 -2.73 -0.80
N ASP A 302 -20.02 -3.98 -0.48
CA ASP A 302 -19.03 -5.01 -0.16
C ASP A 302 -18.12 -5.28 -1.36
N THR A 303 -16.83 -5.34 -1.10
CA THR A 303 -15.81 -5.58 -2.10
C THR A 303 -15.43 -7.06 -2.17
N HIS A 304 -14.75 -7.44 -3.25
CA HIS A 304 -14.19 -8.78 -3.40
C HIS A 304 -12.84 -8.75 -4.11
N SER A 305 -11.88 -9.46 -3.55
CA SER A 305 -10.60 -9.80 -4.18
C SER A 305 -10.02 -11.04 -3.53
N VAL A 306 -9.36 -11.89 -4.32
CA VAL A 306 -8.53 -13.00 -3.81
C VAL A 306 -7.40 -12.48 -2.92
N SER A 307 -6.98 -11.24 -3.12
CA SER A 307 -5.97 -10.56 -2.33
C SER A 307 -6.61 -9.72 -1.22
N ALA A 308 -6.44 -10.14 0.03
CA ALA A 308 -6.95 -9.40 1.19
C ALA A 308 -6.42 -7.96 1.29
N GLY A 309 -5.21 -7.69 0.76
CA GLY A 309 -4.63 -6.35 0.77
C GLY A 309 -5.20 -5.40 -0.29
N LEU A 310 -5.95 -5.91 -1.28
CA LEU A 310 -6.65 -5.12 -2.29
C LEU A 310 -8.17 -5.05 -2.03
N ASP A 311 -8.68 -5.81 -1.08
CA ASP A 311 -10.11 -5.89 -0.75
C ASP A 311 -10.53 -4.66 0.08
N TYR A 312 -10.70 -3.52 -0.61
CA TYR A 312 -10.99 -2.22 -0.01
C TYR A 312 -11.85 -1.36 -0.93
N PRO A 313 -12.94 -0.75 -0.43
CA PRO A 313 -13.92 -0.04 -1.27
C PRO A 313 -13.51 1.37 -1.68
N GLY A 314 -12.42 1.90 -1.13
CA GLY A 314 -11.91 3.24 -1.41
C GLY A 314 -10.47 3.20 -1.93
N VAL A 315 -9.87 4.38 -2.06
CA VAL A 315 -8.48 4.53 -2.50
C VAL A 315 -7.89 5.82 -1.88
N GLY A 316 -6.57 5.93 -1.87
CA GLY A 316 -5.91 7.18 -1.45
C GLY A 316 -6.36 8.38 -2.31
N PRO A 317 -6.61 9.55 -1.70
CA PRO A 317 -7.12 10.71 -2.43
C PRO A 317 -6.16 11.24 -3.51
N GLU A 318 -4.87 11.08 -3.33
CA GLU A 318 -3.86 11.44 -4.32
C GLU A 318 -3.97 10.56 -5.58
N HIS A 319 -4.31 9.27 -5.45
CA HIS A 319 -4.61 8.42 -6.60
C HIS A 319 -5.85 8.90 -7.37
N SER A 320 -6.88 9.35 -6.66
CA SER A 320 -8.07 9.93 -7.29
C SER A 320 -7.72 11.17 -8.12
N TRP A 321 -6.87 12.03 -7.57
CA TRP A 321 -6.38 13.21 -8.29
C TRP A 321 -5.47 12.84 -9.48
N LEU A 322 -4.58 11.85 -9.33
CA LEU A 322 -3.71 11.38 -10.41
C LEU A 322 -4.52 10.81 -11.59
N LYS A 323 -5.64 10.15 -11.29
CA LYS A 323 -6.61 9.70 -12.32
C LYS A 323 -7.24 10.90 -13.04
N ASP A 324 -7.86 11.82 -12.29
CA ASP A 324 -8.60 12.96 -12.86
C ASP A 324 -7.69 13.92 -13.65
N SER A 325 -6.47 14.11 -13.18
CA SER A 325 -5.46 14.91 -13.89
C SER A 325 -4.87 14.20 -15.12
N GLY A 326 -5.17 12.92 -15.32
CA GLY A 326 -4.59 12.10 -16.38
C GLY A 326 -3.10 11.79 -16.20
N ARG A 327 -2.55 12.01 -14.99
CA ARG A 327 -1.13 11.73 -14.73
C ARG A 327 -0.83 10.25 -14.58
N ALA A 328 -1.75 9.49 -14.00
CA ALA A 328 -1.66 8.04 -13.91
C ALA A 328 -2.91 7.38 -14.54
N ASN A 329 -2.71 6.24 -15.16
CA ASN A 329 -3.78 5.40 -15.66
C ASN A 329 -4.09 4.29 -14.65
N TYR A 330 -5.38 3.96 -14.51
CA TYR A 330 -5.81 2.88 -13.65
C TYR A 330 -6.54 1.82 -14.47
N VAL A 331 -6.22 0.57 -14.18
CA VAL A 331 -6.75 -0.62 -14.84
C VAL A 331 -7.08 -1.67 -13.79
N ALA A 332 -7.85 -2.68 -14.15
CA ALA A 332 -8.18 -3.76 -13.23
C ALA A 332 -7.83 -5.12 -13.83
N ILE A 333 -7.46 -6.05 -12.94
CA ILE A 333 -7.10 -7.43 -13.24
C ILE A 333 -7.97 -8.36 -12.39
N THR A 334 -8.50 -9.42 -13.00
CA THR A 334 -9.31 -10.42 -12.32
C THR A 334 -8.48 -11.33 -11.42
N ASP A 335 -9.13 -11.96 -10.44
CA ASP A 335 -8.50 -12.92 -9.53
C ASP A 335 -7.85 -14.08 -10.30
N LYS A 336 -8.51 -14.55 -11.37
CA LYS A 336 -7.96 -15.60 -12.23
C LYS A 336 -6.65 -15.18 -12.89
N GLU A 337 -6.60 -14.00 -13.49
CA GLU A 337 -5.40 -13.48 -14.15
C GLU A 337 -4.26 -13.24 -13.15
N ALA A 338 -4.59 -12.75 -11.95
CA ALA A 338 -3.62 -12.56 -10.88
C ALA A 338 -3.01 -13.90 -10.42
N LEU A 339 -3.83 -14.94 -10.24
CA LEU A 339 -3.37 -16.28 -9.88
C LEU A 339 -2.51 -16.92 -10.99
N GLU A 340 -2.86 -16.75 -12.26
CA GLU A 340 -2.04 -17.21 -13.37
C GLU A 340 -0.66 -16.56 -13.36
N SER A 341 -0.59 -15.25 -13.15
CA SER A 341 0.68 -14.51 -13.06
C SER A 341 1.49 -14.86 -11.79
N PHE A 342 0.80 -15.11 -10.65
CA PHE A 342 1.44 -15.63 -9.44
C PHE A 342 2.22 -16.92 -9.74
N HIS A 343 1.54 -17.91 -10.34
CA HIS A 343 2.17 -19.18 -10.69
C HIS A 343 3.28 -19.02 -11.75
N ASN A 344 3.08 -18.13 -12.73
CA ASN A 344 4.10 -17.84 -13.73
C ASN A 344 5.40 -17.34 -13.09
N LEU A 345 5.35 -16.35 -12.21
CA LEU A 345 6.54 -15.82 -11.56
C LEU A 345 7.23 -16.88 -10.68
N CYS A 346 6.44 -17.68 -9.94
CA CYS A 346 6.98 -18.79 -9.13
C CYS A 346 7.78 -19.78 -9.99
N LEU A 347 7.20 -20.25 -11.09
CA LEU A 347 7.79 -21.29 -11.92
C LEU A 347 8.94 -20.80 -12.80
N ILE A 348 8.89 -19.52 -13.20
CA ILE A 348 9.85 -18.98 -14.19
C ILE A 348 11.04 -18.34 -13.50
N GLU A 349 10.79 -17.53 -12.46
CA GLU A 349 11.84 -16.75 -11.78
C GLU A 349 12.18 -17.28 -10.38
N GLY A 350 11.42 -18.26 -9.85
CA GLY A 350 11.65 -18.76 -8.49
C GLY A 350 11.30 -17.73 -7.40
N ILE A 351 10.41 -16.80 -7.71
CA ILE A 351 9.98 -15.74 -6.80
C ILE A 351 8.49 -15.96 -6.49
N ILE A 352 8.13 -16.05 -5.21
CA ILE A 352 6.74 -16.16 -4.75
C ILE A 352 6.24 -14.75 -4.41
N PRO A 353 5.49 -14.09 -5.30
CA PRO A 353 5.00 -12.73 -5.06
C PRO A 353 3.78 -12.75 -4.13
N ALA A 354 3.51 -11.64 -3.44
CA ALA A 354 2.21 -11.44 -2.82
C ALA A 354 1.09 -11.41 -3.88
N LEU A 355 -0.12 -11.88 -3.54
CA LEU A 355 -1.29 -11.83 -4.44
C LEU A 355 -1.62 -10.40 -4.88
N GLU A 356 -1.35 -9.41 -4.02
CA GLU A 356 -1.45 -7.99 -4.37
C GLU A 356 -0.59 -7.69 -5.61
N THR A 357 0.68 -8.04 -5.55
CA THR A 357 1.63 -7.78 -6.64
C THR A 357 1.29 -8.56 -7.91
N SER A 358 0.69 -9.74 -7.77
CA SER A 358 0.31 -10.59 -8.90
C SER A 358 -0.66 -9.90 -9.86
N HIS A 359 -1.52 -8.99 -9.36
CA HIS A 359 -2.36 -8.14 -10.20
C HIS A 359 -1.51 -7.19 -11.08
N ALA A 360 -0.50 -6.55 -10.48
CA ALA A 360 0.41 -5.67 -11.23
C ALA A 360 1.25 -6.46 -12.27
N LEU A 361 1.72 -7.64 -11.89
CA LEU A 361 2.47 -8.53 -12.79
C LEU A 361 1.62 -8.98 -13.98
N ALA A 362 0.37 -9.42 -13.74
CA ALA A 362 -0.54 -9.85 -14.81
C ALA A 362 -0.76 -8.73 -15.85
N TYR A 363 -0.91 -7.49 -15.40
CA TYR A 363 -1.02 -6.37 -16.33
C TYR A 363 0.31 -6.07 -17.04
N ALA A 364 1.44 -6.12 -16.34
CA ALA A 364 2.75 -5.93 -16.94
C ALA A 364 3.04 -6.96 -18.04
N GLU A 365 2.71 -8.24 -17.82
CA GLU A 365 2.82 -9.31 -18.82
C GLU A 365 1.99 -9.00 -20.08
N LYS A 366 0.74 -8.51 -19.90
CA LYS A 366 -0.15 -8.15 -21.02
C LYS A 366 0.37 -7.01 -21.90
N ILE A 367 0.97 -5.99 -21.28
CA ILE A 367 1.47 -4.83 -22.05
C ILE A 367 2.85 -5.10 -22.61
N ALA A 368 3.72 -5.84 -21.90
CA ALA A 368 5.07 -6.17 -22.35
C ALA A 368 5.07 -6.79 -23.74
N ALA A 369 4.19 -7.75 -24.00
CA ALA A 369 4.04 -8.42 -25.30
C ALA A 369 3.75 -7.48 -26.48
N LYS A 370 3.24 -6.26 -26.20
CA LYS A 370 2.85 -5.26 -27.21
C LYS A 370 3.85 -4.10 -27.33
N MET A 371 4.85 -4.06 -26.46
CA MET A 371 5.86 -3.02 -26.40
C MET A 371 7.14 -3.46 -27.11
N SER A 372 8.00 -2.50 -27.43
CA SER A 372 9.31 -2.76 -28.04
C SER A 372 10.26 -3.45 -27.04
N PRO A 373 11.17 -4.33 -27.50
CA PRO A 373 12.23 -4.91 -26.67
C PRO A 373 13.18 -3.89 -26.01
N GLU A 374 13.22 -2.68 -26.52
CA GLU A 374 14.03 -1.58 -25.95
C GLU A 374 13.31 -0.83 -24.83
N GLU A 375 12.00 -1.03 -24.69
CA GLU A 375 11.20 -0.41 -23.63
C GLU A 375 11.33 -1.21 -22.33
N ILE A 376 11.14 -0.51 -21.22
CA ILE A 376 11.32 -1.04 -19.87
C ILE A 376 10.04 -0.87 -19.06
N ILE A 377 9.56 -1.96 -18.48
CA ILE A 377 8.49 -1.97 -17.48
C ILE A 377 9.13 -2.25 -16.12
N LEU A 378 8.92 -1.34 -15.17
CA LEU A 378 9.32 -1.54 -13.77
C LEU A 378 8.08 -1.85 -12.94
N VAL A 379 8.00 -3.06 -12.39
CA VAL A 379 6.93 -3.48 -11.48
C VAL A 379 7.37 -3.33 -10.05
N ASN A 380 6.57 -2.69 -9.21
CA ASN A 380 6.81 -2.69 -7.76
C ASN A 380 6.35 -4.03 -7.15
N LEU A 381 7.30 -4.93 -6.90
CA LEU A 381 7.03 -6.19 -6.21
C LEU A 381 6.88 -5.90 -4.71
N SER A 382 5.67 -5.49 -4.32
CA SER A 382 5.37 -4.82 -3.07
C SER A 382 5.47 -5.69 -1.82
N GLY A 383 5.43 -7.02 -1.98
CA GLY A 383 5.55 -7.98 -0.88
C GLY A 383 5.70 -9.42 -1.35
N ARG A 384 6.08 -10.29 -0.42
CA ARG A 384 6.25 -11.73 -0.66
C ARG A 384 4.96 -12.51 -0.40
N GLY A 385 4.82 -13.64 -1.08
CA GLY A 385 3.62 -14.46 -1.08
C GLY A 385 3.55 -15.56 -0.01
N ASP A 386 4.54 -15.65 0.90
CA ASP A 386 4.50 -16.67 1.98
C ASP A 386 3.22 -16.62 2.81
N LYS A 387 2.63 -15.43 2.95
CA LYS A 387 1.36 -15.22 3.65
C LYS A 387 0.15 -15.79 2.90
N ASP A 388 0.26 -15.97 1.59
CA ASP A 388 -0.84 -16.32 0.68
C ASP A 388 -0.85 -17.80 0.32
N ILE A 389 0.14 -18.59 0.78
CA ILE A 389 0.31 -20.00 0.41
C ILE A 389 -0.94 -20.81 0.71
N ASN A 390 -1.55 -20.64 1.89
CA ASN A 390 -2.77 -21.36 2.26
C ASN A 390 -3.92 -21.02 1.30
N THR A 391 -4.15 -19.74 1.03
CA THR A 391 -5.21 -19.28 0.11
C THR A 391 -5.01 -19.82 -1.30
N VAL A 392 -3.75 -19.78 -1.80
CA VAL A 392 -3.45 -20.32 -3.15
C VAL A 392 -3.59 -21.84 -3.19
N ALA A 393 -3.17 -22.56 -2.16
CA ALA A 393 -3.34 -24.00 -2.06
C ALA A 393 -4.81 -24.41 -2.07
N ASP A 394 -5.64 -23.75 -1.25
CA ASP A 394 -7.09 -24.00 -1.17
C ASP A 394 -7.76 -23.80 -2.54
N ILE A 395 -7.46 -22.70 -3.23
CA ILE A 395 -8.00 -22.41 -4.57
C ILE A 395 -7.52 -23.45 -5.60
N SER A 396 -6.29 -23.93 -5.46
CA SER A 396 -5.70 -24.96 -6.33
C SER A 396 -6.17 -26.39 -5.99
N GLY A 397 -6.99 -26.57 -4.94
CA GLY A 397 -7.44 -27.88 -4.48
C GLY A 397 -6.34 -28.72 -3.85
N ILE A 398 -5.30 -28.09 -3.33
CA ILE A 398 -4.16 -28.75 -2.67
C ILE A 398 -4.37 -28.67 -1.16
N SER A 399 -4.42 -29.82 -0.48
CA SER A 399 -4.41 -29.89 0.99
C SER A 399 -2.98 -29.77 1.49
N LEU A 400 -2.75 -28.83 2.40
CA LEU A 400 -1.47 -28.63 3.07
C LEU A 400 -1.43 -29.40 4.40
#